data_ff5cbaa5e15ddabb6bb93d117a132497
#
_entry.id   ff5cbaa5e15ddabb6bb93d117a132497
#
_cell.length_a   1.000
_cell.length_b   1.000
_cell.length_c   1.000
_cell.angle_alpha   90.00
_cell.angle_beta   90.00
_cell.angle_gamma   90.00
#
_symmetry.space_group_name_H-M   'P 1'
#
loop_
_entity.id
_entity.type
_entity.pdbx_description
1 polymer ?
#
loop_
_entity_poly.entity_id
_entity_poly.type
_entity_poly.pdbx_seq_one_letter_code
_entity_poly.pdbx_strand_id
1 'polypeptide(L)'
;MSDAPLIQAEGLVKNYGTLTVLRGIDLHIRREEIVAVVGPSGAGKSTLLHILGTVDKPDKGSLHYEQTDVMRLGDRELSRFRNRNIGFVYQQHQLLPEFSAHENVLLPAMIGDLQTRETDAYLDELFGLMGIKARAGHRPSQLSGGEQQRFAVARALINRPKVVLADEPSGNLDTYHARQLHELFFTLRDRYGQTFVIVTHNPELAARADRTLHLTDGQLGP
;
A
#
# COMPACT_ATOMS: atom_id res chain seq x y z
N MET A 1 19.17 2.71 16.11
CA MET A 1 18.22 2.81 14.97
C MET A 1 17.84 4.26 14.83
N SER A 2 17.86 4.83 13.63
CA SER A 2 17.52 6.26 13.41
C SER A 2 16.05 6.47 13.77
N ASP A 3 15.78 7.38 14.69
CA ASP A 3 14.42 7.73 15.14
C ASP A 3 13.64 8.57 14.07
N ALA A 4 14.22 8.73 12.89
CA ALA A 4 13.66 9.51 11.79
C ALA A 4 12.49 8.75 11.12
N PRO A 5 11.37 9.43 10.86
CA PRO A 5 10.22 8.81 10.21
C PRO A 5 10.56 8.37 8.78
N LEU A 6 9.91 7.28 8.33
CA LEU A 6 9.97 6.83 6.94
C LEU A 6 9.22 7.81 6.02
N ILE A 7 8.02 8.23 6.46
CA ILE A 7 7.19 9.21 5.77
C ILE A 7 6.87 10.35 6.72
N GLN A 8 7.00 11.58 6.24
CA GLN A 8 6.60 12.80 6.93
C GLN A 8 5.77 13.65 5.99
N ALA A 9 4.56 13.98 6.42
CA ALA A 9 3.65 14.86 5.71
C ALA A 9 3.30 16.03 6.63
N GLU A 10 3.36 17.25 6.09
CA GLU A 10 3.11 18.49 6.84
C GLU A 10 2.14 19.38 6.07
N GLY A 11 1.04 19.76 6.74
CA GLY A 11 0.05 20.70 6.24
C GLY A 11 -0.61 20.30 4.94
N LEU A 12 -0.82 18.97 4.67
CA LEU A 12 -1.39 18.52 3.41
C LEU A 12 -2.82 19.04 3.24
N VAL A 13 -3.05 19.79 2.18
CA VAL A 13 -4.38 20.26 1.75
C VAL A 13 -4.67 19.69 0.36
N LYS A 14 -5.90 19.20 0.17
CA LYS A 14 -6.38 18.75 -1.14
C LYS A 14 -7.78 19.25 -1.41
N ASN A 15 -7.95 19.85 -2.59
CA ASN A 15 -9.24 20.32 -3.09
C ASN A 15 -9.60 19.61 -4.40
N TYR A 16 -10.87 19.33 -4.59
CA TYR A 16 -11.46 18.95 -5.88
C TYR A 16 -12.55 20.00 -6.22
N GLY A 17 -12.20 20.94 -7.10
CA GLY A 17 -13.03 22.11 -7.36
C GLY A 17 -13.22 22.95 -6.10
N THR A 18 -14.44 23.10 -5.65
CA THR A 18 -14.79 23.86 -4.44
C THR A 18 -14.76 23.04 -3.16
N LEU A 19 -14.63 21.71 -3.26
CA LEU A 19 -14.64 20.80 -2.13
C LEU A 19 -13.24 20.63 -1.57
N THR A 20 -12.99 21.05 -0.33
CA THR A 20 -11.76 20.74 0.40
C THR A 20 -11.89 19.37 1.06
N VAL A 21 -11.12 18.39 0.60
CA VAL A 21 -11.14 17.00 1.08
C VAL A 21 -10.12 16.75 2.19
N LEU A 22 -8.91 17.32 2.09
CA LEU A 22 -7.92 17.29 3.17
C LEU A 22 -7.64 18.73 3.63
N ARG A 23 -7.57 18.93 4.95
CA ARG A 23 -7.58 20.25 5.59
C ARG A 23 -6.39 20.46 6.51
N GLY A 24 -5.16 20.31 5.97
CA GLY A 24 -3.94 20.51 6.76
C GLY A 24 -3.59 19.26 7.56
N ILE A 25 -3.32 18.15 6.87
CA ILE A 25 -2.94 16.88 7.51
C ILE A 25 -1.45 16.93 7.85
N ASP A 26 -1.15 16.72 9.13
CA ASP A 26 0.19 16.44 9.63
C ASP A 26 0.27 14.99 10.10
N LEU A 27 1.20 14.22 9.56
CA LEU A 27 1.43 12.84 9.99
C LEU A 27 2.87 12.39 9.77
N HIS A 28 3.27 11.40 10.53
CA HIS A 28 4.52 10.68 10.30
C HIS A 28 4.28 9.16 10.38
N ILE A 29 4.99 8.41 9.54
CA ILE A 29 4.97 6.95 9.54
C ILE A 29 6.40 6.49 9.84
N ARG A 30 6.53 5.59 10.81
CA ARG A 30 7.82 4.99 11.16
C ARG A 30 8.10 3.76 10.30
N ARG A 31 9.33 3.29 10.32
CA ARG A 31 9.67 2.00 9.70
C ARG A 31 9.07 0.85 10.51
N GLU A 32 8.76 -0.23 9.81
CA GLU A 32 8.35 -1.50 10.43
C GLU A 32 7.08 -1.39 11.28
N GLU A 33 6.22 -0.37 11.02
CA GLU A 33 4.92 -0.25 11.67
C GLU A 33 3.75 -0.52 10.70
N ILE A 34 2.66 -0.99 11.26
CA ILE A 34 1.36 -1.05 10.60
C ILE A 34 0.51 0.10 11.15
N VAL A 35 0.17 1.06 10.28
CA VAL A 35 -0.71 2.17 10.62
C VAL A 35 -2.07 1.94 9.97
N ALA A 36 -3.12 1.87 10.78
CA ALA A 36 -4.49 1.85 10.29
C ALA A 36 -5.03 3.28 10.16
N VAL A 37 -5.70 3.58 9.04
CA VAL A 37 -6.43 4.84 8.83
C VAL A 37 -7.92 4.52 8.80
N VAL A 38 -8.65 5.03 9.78
CA VAL A 38 -10.09 4.79 9.95
C VAL A 38 -10.88 6.10 9.89
N GLY A 39 -12.17 6.02 9.62
CA GLY A 39 -13.06 7.17 9.58
C GLY A 39 -14.27 6.92 8.67
N PRO A 40 -15.28 7.81 8.68
CA PRO A 40 -16.47 7.65 7.88
C PRO A 40 -16.18 7.67 6.37
N SER A 41 -17.14 7.18 5.57
CA SER A 41 -17.07 7.31 4.12
C SER A 41 -17.01 8.79 3.73
N GLY A 42 -16.20 9.12 2.74
CA GLY A 42 -16.00 10.52 2.31
C GLY A 42 -15.06 11.35 3.19
N ALA A 43 -14.50 10.82 4.29
CA ALA A 43 -13.57 11.56 5.16
C ALA A 43 -12.23 11.95 4.50
N GLY A 44 -11.90 11.40 3.30
CA GLY A 44 -10.65 11.68 2.59
C GLY A 44 -9.57 10.60 2.71
N LYS A 45 -9.89 9.41 3.26
CA LYS A 45 -8.93 8.32 3.50
C LYS A 45 -8.18 7.87 2.23
N SER A 46 -8.91 7.55 1.16
CA SER A 46 -8.30 7.15 -0.12
C SER A 46 -7.52 8.30 -0.76
N THR A 47 -7.99 9.55 -0.61
CA THR A 47 -7.26 10.74 -1.07
C THR A 47 -5.93 10.89 -0.33
N LEU A 48 -5.93 10.72 0.99
CA LEU A 48 -4.70 10.71 1.79
C LEU A 48 -3.75 9.61 1.31
N LEU A 49 -4.26 8.39 1.12
CA LEU A 49 -3.46 7.26 0.64
C LEU A 49 -2.87 7.52 -0.75
N HIS A 50 -3.64 8.11 -1.68
CA HIS A 50 -3.17 8.47 -3.01
C HIS A 50 -2.07 9.54 -2.98
N ILE A 51 -2.17 10.52 -2.08
CA ILE A 51 -1.13 11.55 -1.91
C ILE A 51 0.13 10.91 -1.30
N LEU A 52 0.01 10.12 -0.24
CA LEU A 52 1.14 9.36 0.31
C LEU A 52 1.77 8.47 -0.76
N GLY A 53 0.97 7.87 -1.60
CA GLY A 53 1.40 7.04 -2.73
C GLY A 53 1.94 7.81 -3.93
N THR A 54 1.98 9.12 -3.89
CA THR A 54 2.41 9.98 -5.01
C THR A 54 1.61 9.75 -6.31
N VAL A 55 0.40 9.19 -6.20
CA VAL A 55 -0.55 9.03 -7.32
C VAL A 55 -1.29 10.34 -7.58
N ASP A 56 -1.60 11.07 -6.51
CA ASP A 56 -2.15 12.42 -6.56
C ASP A 56 -1.22 13.41 -5.86
N LYS A 57 -1.31 14.69 -6.21
CA LYS A 57 -0.51 15.78 -5.61
C LYS A 57 -1.39 16.60 -4.67
N PRO A 58 -0.90 16.97 -3.48
CA PRO A 58 -1.59 17.94 -2.63
C PRO A 58 -1.54 19.33 -3.26
N ASP A 59 -2.51 20.18 -2.93
CA ASP A 59 -2.51 21.59 -3.35
C ASP A 59 -1.60 22.45 -2.46
N LYS A 60 -1.42 22.02 -1.19
CA LYS A 60 -0.51 22.65 -0.22
C LYS A 60 0.10 21.59 0.69
N GLY A 61 1.19 21.96 1.34
CA GLY A 61 1.93 21.11 2.27
C GLY A 61 3.14 20.45 1.64
N SER A 62 3.80 19.58 2.38
CA SER A 62 4.98 18.85 1.95
C SER A 62 4.86 17.37 2.25
N LEU A 63 5.54 16.55 1.45
CA LEU A 63 5.62 15.10 1.65
C LEU A 63 7.06 14.64 1.45
N HIS A 64 7.63 14.09 2.50
CA HIS A 64 8.97 13.56 2.51
C HIS A 64 8.96 12.05 2.74
N TYR A 65 9.77 11.36 1.98
CA TYR A 65 10.18 9.98 2.24
C TYR A 65 11.64 10.00 2.69
N GLU A 66 11.85 9.78 3.99
CA GLU A 66 13.16 10.02 4.62
C GLU A 66 13.63 11.47 4.34
N GLN A 67 14.73 11.64 3.62
CA GLN A 67 15.29 12.96 3.26
C GLN A 67 14.81 13.45 1.88
N THR A 68 13.99 12.67 1.16
CA THR A 68 13.55 13.01 -0.20
C THR A 68 12.23 13.77 -0.17
N ASP A 69 12.23 15.03 -0.56
CA ASP A 69 11.01 15.78 -0.86
C ASP A 69 10.45 15.30 -2.20
N VAL A 70 9.42 14.44 -2.14
CA VAL A 70 8.85 13.83 -3.34
C VAL A 70 8.03 14.81 -4.18
N MET A 71 7.63 15.95 -3.60
CA MET A 71 6.89 16.99 -4.34
C MET A 71 7.78 17.78 -5.30
N ARG A 72 9.11 17.76 -5.10
CA ARG A 72 10.08 18.40 -5.97
C ARG A 72 10.57 17.53 -7.12
N LEU A 73 10.24 16.25 -7.11
CA LEU A 73 10.64 15.33 -8.18
C LEU A 73 9.85 15.61 -9.45
N GLY A 74 10.54 15.60 -10.59
CA GLY A 74 9.91 15.60 -11.91
C GLY A 74 9.14 14.30 -12.18
N ASP A 75 8.20 14.30 -13.11
CA ASP A 75 7.27 13.17 -13.33
C ASP A 75 8.00 11.84 -13.58
N ARG A 76 9.11 11.83 -14.32
CA ARG A 76 9.91 10.62 -14.58
C ARG A 76 10.60 10.12 -13.32
N GLU A 77 11.13 11.02 -12.50
CA GLU A 77 11.80 10.69 -11.24
C GLU A 77 10.78 10.20 -10.21
N LEU A 78 9.63 10.87 -10.12
CA LEU A 78 8.52 10.49 -9.25
C LEU A 78 7.96 9.11 -9.60
N SER A 79 7.82 8.81 -10.90
CA SER A 79 7.41 7.47 -11.37
C SER A 79 8.41 6.38 -10.96
N ARG A 80 9.72 6.65 -11.12
CA ARG A 80 10.77 5.72 -10.68
C ARG A 80 10.81 5.58 -9.17
N PHE A 81 10.65 6.70 -8.45
CA PHE A 81 10.58 6.70 -6.99
C PHE A 81 9.43 5.82 -6.51
N ARG A 82 8.21 6.03 -7.04
CA ARG A 82 7.02 5.25 -6.72
C ARG A 82 7.23 3.77 -6.99
N ASN A 83 7.71 3.40 -8.16
CA ASN A 83 7.94 2.01 -8.54
C ASN A 83 8.88 1.28 -7.57
N ARG A 84 9.91 1.96 -7.05
CA ARG A 84 10.93 1.36 -6.18
C ARG A 84 10.60 1.40 -4.69
N ASN A 85 9.80 2.37 -4.25
CA ASN A 85 9.64 2.64 -2.82
C ASN A 85 8.23 2.37 -2.30
N ILE A 86 7.22 2.25 -3.19
CA ILE A 86 5.81 2.20 -2.79
C ILE A 86 5.12 1.02 -3.46
N GLY A 87 4.54 0.14 -2.65
CA GLY A 87 3.62 -0.89 -3.11
C GLY A 87 2.17 -0.46 -2.91
N PHE A 88 1.26 -0.89 -3.78
CA PHE A 88 -0.17 -0.62 -3.65
C PHE A 88 -0.98 -1.90 -3.63
N VAL A 89 -1.94 -1.96 -2.70
CA VAL A 89 -2.96 -3.00 -2.61
C VAL A 89 -4.32 -2.32 -2.57
N TYR A 90 -5.21 -2.66 -3.50
CA TYR A 90 -6.54 -2.09 -3.60
C TYR A 90 -7.62 -3.09 -3.20
N GLN A 91 -8.79 -2.60 -2.85
CA GLN A 91 -9.98 -3.42 -2.57
C GLN A 91 -10.37 -4.29 -3.77
N GLN A 92 -10.36 -3.71 -4.98
CA GLN A 92 -10.42 -4.47 -6.22
C GLN A 92 -8.99 -4.81 -6.62
N HIS A 93 -8.65 -6.07 -6.70
CA HIS A 93 -7.28 -6.58 -6.85
C HIS A 93 -6.49 -5.98 -8.01
N GLN A 94 -7.19 -5.44 -9.02
CA GLN A 94 -6.62 -4.78 -10.22
C GLN A 94 -5.54 -5.63 -10.91
N LEU A 95 -5.73 -6.96 -10.92
CA LEU A 95 -4.91 -7.83 -11.74
C LEU A 95 -5.33 -7.68 -13.20
N LEU A 96 -4.36 -7.59 -14.09
CA LEU A 96 -4.59 -7.47 -15.53
C LEU A 96 -5.04 -8.84 -16.07
N PRO A 97 -6.22 -8.95 -16.67
CA PRO A 97 -6.81 -10.22 -17.07
C PRO A 97 -6.09 -10.90 -18.23
N GLU A 98 -5.29 -10.16 -19.02
CA GLU A 98 -4.50 -10.64 -20.14
C GLU A 98 -3.29 -11.45 -19.69
N PHE A 99 -2.81 -11.22 -18.46
CA PHE A 99 -1.61 -11.83 -17.89
C PHE A 99 -1.97 -12.93 -16.90
N SER A 100 -1.10 -13.92 -16.76
CA SER A 100 -1.14 -14.87 -15.65
C SER A 100 -0.90 -14.16 -14.31
N ALA A 101 -1.22 -14.83 -13.21
CA ALA A 101 -0.96 -14.31 -11.87
C ALA A 101 0.54 -14.07 -11.63
N HIS A 102 1.40 -14.95 -12.12
CA HIS A 102 2.86 -14.81 -12.08
C HIS A 102 3.32 -13.54 -12.81
N GLU A 103 2.87 -13.35 -14.05
CA GLU A 103 3.22 -12.17 -14.85
C GLU A 103 2.72 -10.89 -14.18
N ASN A 104 1.49 -10.89 -13.64
CA ASN A 104 0.96 -9.75 -12.90
C ASN A 104 1.87 -9.32 -11.74
N VAL A 105 2.43 -10.28 -11.00
CA VAL A 105 3.34 -9.97 -9.89
C VAL A 105 4.66 -9.43 -10.37
N LEU A 106 5.17 -9.88 -11.51
CA LEU A 106 6.45 -9.42 -12.06
C LEU A 106 6.37 -8.05 -12.75
N LEU A 107 5.18 -7.59 -13.17
CA LEU A 107 5.02 -6.33 -13.91
C LEU A 107 5.77 -5.13 -13.29
N PRO A 108 5.70 -4.85 -11.97
CA PRO A 108 6.42 -3.73 -11.40
C PRO A 108 7.95 -3.87 -11.52
N ALA A 109 8.49 -5.07 -11.42
CA ALA A 109 9.92 -5.32 -11.58
C ALA A 109 10.35 -5.14 -13.03
N MET A 110 9.55 -5.61 -13.99
CA MET A 110 9.81 -5.42 -15.42
C MET A 110 9.76 -3.94 -15.81
N ILE A 111 8.74 -3.18 -15.33
CA ILE A 111 8.62 -1.74 -15.60
C ILE A 111 9.79 -0.95 -15.00
N GLY A 112 10.28 -1.37 -13.84
CA GLY A 112 11.40 -0.73 -13.15
C GLY A 112 12.77 -1.15 -13.61
N ASP A 113 12.86 -2.09 -14.56
CA ASP A 113 14.10 -2.74 -14.98
C ASP A 113 14.87 -3.35 -13.79
N LEU A 114 14.11 -4.00 -12.90
CA LEU A 114 14.59 -4.60 -11.65
C LEU A 114 14.52 -6.14 -11.65
N GLN A 115 14.12 -6.74 -12.76
CA GLN A 115 14.04 -8.20 -12.86
C GLN A 115 15.43 -8.82 -12.91
N THR A 116 15.77 -9.58 -11.89
CA THR A 116 17.03 -10.29 -11.72
C THR A 116 16.78 -11.69 -11.17
N ARG A 117 17.82 -12.52 -11.08
CA ARG A 117 17.72 -13.82 -10.40
C ARG A 117 17.30 -13.70 -8.93
N GLU A 118 17.67 -12.60 -8.28
CA GLU A 118 17.26 -12.32 -6.90
C GLU A 118 15.78 -11.98 -6.82
N THR A 119 15.24 -11.26 -7.81
CA THR A 119 13.81 -10.98 -7.93
C THR A 119 13.01 -12.27 -8.12
N ASP A 120 13.49 -13.18 -8.97
CA ASP A 120 12.82 -14.47 -9.23
C ASP A 120 12.84 -15.36 -7.95
N ALA A 121 13.95 -15.39 -7.23
CA ALA A 121 14.06 -16.10 -5.96
C ALA A 121 13.11 -15.52 -4.89
N TYR A 122 13.01 -14.20 -4.82
CA TYR A 122 12.09 -13.52 -3.89
C TYR A 122 10.62 -13.74 -4.27
N LEU A 123 10.31 -13.75 -5.56
CA LEU A 123 8.98 -14.13 -6.04
C LEU A 123 8.57 -15.53 -5.57
N ASP A 124 9.47 -16.50 -5.72
CA ASP A 124 9.23 -17.88 -5.26
C ASP A 124 9.02 -17.95 -3.74
N GLU A 125 9.76 -17.18 -2.98
CA GLU A 125 9.61 -17.05 -1.52
C GLU A 125 8.25 -16.45 -1.17
N LEU A 126 7.82 -15.34 -1.82
CA LEU A 126 6.51 -14.74 -1.63
C LEU A 126 5.37 -15.71 -1.95
N PHE A 127 5.47 -16.43 -3.06
CA PHE A 127 4.45 -17.42 -3.44
C PHE A 127 4.36 -18.56 -2.43
N GLY A 128 5.48 -19.01 -1.90
CA GLY A 128 5.53 -20.02 -0.84
C GLY A 128 4.89 -19.51 0.45
N LEU A 129 5.26 -18.31 0.91
CA LEU A 129 4.72 -17.68 2.12
C LEU A 129 3.21 -17.49 2.04
N MET A 130 2.71 -17.08 0.87
CA MET A 130 1.29 -16.79 0.64
C MET A 130 0.47 -18.02 0.25
N GLY A 131 1.12 -19.17 0.03
CA GLY A 131 0.43 -20.43 -0.34
C GLY A 131 -0.23 -20.39 -1.74
N ILE A 132 0.30 -19.59 -2.67
CA ILE A 132 -0.28 -19.36 -4.01
C ILE A 132 0.56 -19.93 -5.16
N LYS A 133 1.67 -20.61 -4.87
CA LYS A 133 2.61 -21.10 -5.90
C LYS A 133 1.94 -21.99 -6.94
N ALA A 134 1.03 -22.88 -6.54
CA ALA A 134 0.31 -23.78 -7.43
C ALA A 134 -0.64 -23.07 -8.41
N ARG A 135 -0.99 -21.81 -8.12
CA ARG A 135 -1.90 -20.97 -8.91
C ARG A 135 -1.20 -19.92 -9.78
N ALA A 136 0.13 -19.85 -9.74
CA ALA A 136 0.91 -18.83 -10.42
C ALA A 136 0.66 -18.74 -11.95
N GLY A 137 0.44 -19.86 -12.61
CA GLY A 137 0.15 -19.92 -14.06
C GLY A 137 -1.32 -19.62 -14.43
N HIS A 138 -2.22 -19.45 -13.47
CA HIS A 138 -3.63 -19.18 -13.73
C HIS A 138 -3.86 -17.72 -14.10
N ARG A 139 -4.90 -17.45 -14.89
CA ARG A 139 -5.40 -16.10 -15.15
C ARG A 139 -6.27 -15.61 -14.00
N PRO A 140 -6.41 -14.29 -13.78
CA PRO A 140 -7.23 -13.73 -12.70
C PRO A 140 -8.65 -14.32 -12.63
N SER A 141 -9.31 -14.57 -13.77
CA SER A 141 -10.64 -15.15 -13.84
C SER A 141 -10.76 -16.60 -13.33
N GLN A 142 -9.63 -17.29 -13.15
CA GLN A 142 -9.54 -18.68 -12.67
C GLN A 142 -9.19 -18.76 -11.17
N LEU A 143 -9.02 -17.61 -10.50
CA LEU A 143 -8.61 -17.47 -9.11
C LEU A 143 -9.80 -17.07 -8.24
N SER A 144 -9.85 -17.59 -7.01
CA SER A 144 -10.75 -17.06 -5.98
C SER A 144 -10.38 -15.64 -5.60
N GLY A 145 -11.32 -14.87 -5.01
CA GLY A 145 -11.06 -13.51 -4.55
C GLY A 145 -9.89 -13.42 -3.55
N GLY A 146 -9.78 -14.40 -2.65
CA GLY A 146 -8.67 -14.48 -1.70
C GLY A 146 -7.31 -14.77 -2.37
N GLU A 147 -7.28 -15.62 -3.40
CA GLU A 147 -6.08 -15.86 -4.20
C GLU A 147 -5.68 -14.62 -4.99
N GLN A 148 -6.64 -13.95 -5.65
CA GLN A 148 -6.39 -12.69 -6.37
C GLN A 148 -5.80 -11.64 -5.44
N GLN A 149 -6.33 -11.50 -4.21
CA GLN A 149 -5.81 -10.54 -3.25
C GLN A 149 -4.39 -10.86 -2.80
N ARG A 150 -4.07 -12.13 -2.56
CA ARG A 150 -2.69 -12.53 -2.23
C ARG A 150 -1.72 -12.27 -3.39
N PHE A 151 -2.12 -12.47 -4.63
CA PHE A 151 -1.32 -12.08 -5.79
C PHE A 151 -1.16 -10.56 -5.89
N ALA A 152 -2.19 -9.77 -5.56
CA ALA A 152 -2.09 -8.30 -5.51
C ALA A 152 -1.11 -7.84 -4.42
N VAL A 153 -1.09 -8.51 -3.25
CA VAL A 153 -0.09 -8.25 -2.19
C VAL A 153 1.31 -8.64 -2.66
N ALA A 154 1.48 -9.81 -3.30
CA ALA A 154 2.77 -10.23 -3.84
C ALA A 154 3.30 -9.23 -4.88
N ARG A 155 2.42 -8.72 -5.77
CA ARG A 155 2.74 -7.68 -6.75
C ARG A 155 3.19 -6.38 -6.07
N ALA A 156 2.54 -5.99 -4.99
CA ALA A 156 2.93 -4.80 -4.25
C ALA A 156 4.32 -4.92 -3.60
N LEU A 157 4.77 -6.15 -3.29
CA LEU A 157 6.02 -6.43 -2.58
C LEU A 157 7.21 -6.74 -3.48
N ILE A 158 7.00 -7.06 -4.76
CA ILE A 158 8.06 -7.64 -5.62
C ILE A 158 9.32 -6.76 -5.72
N ASN A 159 9.16 -5.44 -5.70
CA ASN A 159 10.27 -4.48 -5.74
C ASN A 159 10.84 -4.17 -4.34
N ARG A 160 10.44 -4.90 -3.28
CA ARG A 160 10.84 -4.66 -1.89
C ARG A 160 10.62 -3.19 -1.48
N PRO A 161 9.40 -2.67 -1.59
CA PRO A 161 9.10 -1.27 -1.34
C PRO A 161 9.33 -0.93 0.12
N LYS A 162 9.61 0.35 0.41
CA LYS A 162 9.75 0.85 1.80
C LYS A 162 8.41 0.84 2.54
N VAL A 163 7.31 1.02 1.82
CA VAL A 163 5.95 1.02 2.37
C VAL A 163 4.97 0.35 1.41
N VAL A 164 4.00 -0.35 1.95
CA VAL A 164 2.81 -0.83 1.23
C VAL A 164 1.61 -0.01 1.69
N LEU A 165 0.93 0.61 0.75
CA LEU A 165 -0.30 1.37 0.94
C LEU A 165 -1.47 0.49 0.53
N ALA A 166 -2.41 0.26 1.43
CA ALA A 166 -3.54 -0.63 1.19
C ALA A 166 -4.86 0.11 1.40
N ASP A 167 -5.71 0.14 0.36
CA ASP A 167 -7.04 0.75 0.43
C ASP A 167 -8.10 -0.34 0.52
N GLU A 168 -8.71 -0.51 1.72
CA GLU A 168 -9.72 -1.52 2.05
C GLU A 168 -9.36 -2.93 1.54
N PRO A 169 -8.15 -3.45 1.83
CA PRO A 169 -7.63 -4.64 1.15
C PRO A 169 -8.42 -5.92 1.39
N SER A 170 -9.25 -5.96 2.42
CA SER A 170 -10.12 -7.11 2.78
C SER A 170 -11.61 -6.87 2.50
N GLY A 171 -11.97 -5.71 1.94
CA GLY A 171 -13.38 -5.30 1.83
C GLY A 171 -14.25 -6.19 0.95
N ASN A 172 -13.67 -6.93 0.00
CA ASN A 172 -14.39 -7.86 -0.89
C ASN A 172 -14.21 -9.34 -0.52
N LEU A 173 -13.61 -9.62 0.65
CA LEU A 173 -13.34 -10.98 1.11
C LEU A 173 -14.37 -11.40 2.18
N ASP A 174 -14.66 -12.70 2.22
CA ASP A 174 -15.35 -13.26 3.37
C ASP A 174 -14.49 -13.17 4.65
N THR A 175 -15.12 -13.36 5.80
CA THR A 175 -14.47 -13.21 7.12
C THR A 175 -13.23 -14.10 7.29
N TYR A 176 -13.25 -15.32 6.75
CA TYR A 176 -12.13 -16.24 6.86
C TYR A 176 -10.93 -15.77 6.06
N HIS A 177 -11.11 -15.43 4.78
CA HIS A 177 -10.03 -14.93 3.91
C HIS A 177 -9.53 -13.55 4.35
N ALA A 178 -10.43 -12.69 4.87
CA ALA A 178 -10.05 -11.40 5.44
C ALA A 178 -9.08 -11.57 6.62
N ARG A 179 -9.39 -12.46 7.57
CA ARG A 179 -8.49 -12.77 8.70
C ARG A 179 -7.14 -13.31 8.23
N GLN A 180 -7.13 -14.22 7.26
CA GLN A 180 -5.87 -14.73 6.71
C GLN A 180 -5.02 -13.64 6.05
N LEU A 181 -5.65 -12.68 5.37
CA LEU A 181 -4.96 -11.54 4.78
C LEU A 181 -4.37 -10.63 5.87
N HIS A 182 -5.12 -10.39 6.95
CA HIS A 182 -4.64 -9.59 8.08
C HIS A 182 -3.42 -10.25 8.74
N GLU A 183 -3.46 -11.58 9.01
CA GLU A 183 -2.31 -12.32 9.53
C GLU A 183 -1.10 -12.23 8.61
N LEU A 184 -1.33 -12.23 7.30
CA LEU A 184 -0.26 -12.08 6.32
C LEU A 184 0.43 -10.72 6.46
N PHE A 185 -0.30 -9.61 6.68
CA PHE A 185 0.31 -8.28 6.89
C PHE A 185 1.20 -8.25 8.13
N PHE A 186 0.76 -8.83 9.25
CA PHE A 186 1.57 -8.93 10.46
C PHE A 186 2.79 -9.81 10.24
N THR A 187 2.63 -10.95 9.57
CA THR A 187 3.77 -11.84 9.21
C THR A 187 4.80 -11.12 8.33
N LEU A 188 4.35 -10.31 7.36
CA LEU A 188 5.23 -9.54 6.47
C LEU A 188 5.97 -8.44 7.23
N ARG A 189 5.30 -7.74 8.17
CA ARG A 189 5.96 -6.79 9.06
C ARG A 189 7.03 -7.48 9.91
N ASP A 190 6.68 -8.56 10.60
CA ASP A 190 7.56 -9.23 11.56
C ASP A 190 8.76 -9.92 10.88
N ARG A 191 8.55 -10.47 9.68
CA ARG A 191 9.59 -11.24 8.97
C ARG A 191 10.49 -10.37 8.08
N TYR A 192 9.93 -9.32 7.48
CA TYR A 192 10.64 -8.50 6.48
C TYR A 192 10.79 -7.04 6.90
N GLY A 193 10.32 -6.65 8.08
CA GLY A 193 10.31 -5.24 8.49
C GLY A 193 9.44 -4.37 7.59
N GLN A 194 8.40 -4.95 6.97
CA GLN A 194 7.59 -4.24 6.00
C GLN A 194 6.66 -3.24 6.69
N THR A 195 6.73 -1.97 6.29
CA THR A 195 5.82 -0.92 6.75
C THR A 195 4.52 -0.96 5.95
N PHE A 196 3.38 -0.79 6.64
CA PHE A 196 2.06 -0.71 6.03
C PHE A 196 1.29 0.53 6.47
N VAL A 197 0.57 1.16 5.54
CA VAL A 197 -0.50 2.12 5.83
C VAL A 197 -1.79 1.54 5.24
N ILE A 198 -2.75 1.21 6.08
CA ILE A 198 -3.95 0.46 5.68
C ILE A 198 -5.19 1.30 5.99
N VAL A 199 -5.89 1.75 4.97
CA VAL A 199 -7.25 2.27 5.10
C VAL A 199 -8.18 1.09 5.32
N THR A 200 -8.96 1.13 6.40
CA THR A 200 -9.87 0.02 6.71
C THR A 200 -11.09 0.44 7.52
N HIS A 201 -12.19 -0.26 7.32
CA HIS A 201 -13.37 -0.24 8.19
C HIS A 201 -13.41 -1.44 9.15
N ASN A 202 -12.42 -2.34 9.08
CA ASN A 202 -12.38 -3.52 9.94
C ASN A 202 -11.81 -3.16 11.32
N PRO A 203 -12.62 -3.27 12.39
CA PRO A 203 -12.19 -2.89 13.74
C PRO A 203 -11.14 -3.84 14.32
N GLU A 204 -11.15 -5.14 13.95
CA GLU A 204 -10.15 -6.11 14.43
C GLU A 204 -8.76 -5.76 13.87
N LEU A 205 -8.67 -5.40 12.58
CA LEU A 205 -7.41 -4.98 11.97
C LEU A 205 -6.92 -3.66 12.59
N ALA A 206 -7.82 -2.67 12.73
CA ALA A 206 -7.46 -1.38 13.33
C ALA A 206 -6.96 -1.52 14.78
N ALA A 207 -7.59 -2.37 15.59
CA ALA A 207 -7.20 -2.61 16.97
C ALA A 207 -5.85 -3.33 17.13
N ARG A 208 -5.42 -4.09 16.11
CA ARG A 208 -4.14 -4.82 16.10
C ARG A 208 -3.00 -4.02 15.45
N ALA A 209 -3.30 -2.94 14.74
CA ALA A 209 -2.29 -2.06 14.16
C ALA A 209 -1.46 -1.40 15.28
N ASP A 210 -0.20 -1.07 14.98
CA ASP A 210 0.68 -0.40 15.94
C ASP A 210 0.18 1.00 16.28
N ARG A 211 -0.51 1.64 15.31
CA ARG A 211 -1.19 2.94 15.49
C ARG A 211 -2.45 3.01 14.63
N THR A 212 -3.46 3.71 15.17
CA THR A 212 -4.69 4.02 14.42
C THR A 212 -4.82 5.54 14.28
N LEU A 213 -4.98 5.99 13.03
CA LEU A 213 -5.24 7.39 12.69
C LEU A 213 -6.74 7.54 12.38
N HIS A 214 -7.39 8.46 13.08
CA HIS A 214 -8.81 8.75 12.87
C HIS A 214 -8.95 9.96 11.94
N LEU A 215 -9.44 9.75 10.72
CA LEU A 215 -9.69 10.82 9.75
C LEU A 215 -11.18 11.16 9.72
N THR A 216 -11.53 12.41 10.04
CA THR A 216 -12.90 12.91 10.02
C THR A 216 -12.92 14.29 9.39
N ASP A 217 -13.80 14.51 8.41
CA ASP A 217 -13.97 15.78 7.71
C ASP A 217 -12.65 16.38 7.17
N GLY A 218 -11.76 15.51 6.71
CA GLY A 218 -10.46 15.90 6.14
C GLY A 218 -9.40 16.30 7.16
N GLN A 219 -9.58 15.98 8.44
CA GLN A 219 -8.62 16.25 9.52
C GLN A 219 -8.32 14.97 10.31
N LEU A 220 -7.08 14.83 10.79
CA LEU A 220 -6.73 13.77 11.73
C LEU A 220 -7.16 14.21 13.13
N GLY A 221 -7.95 13.34 13.77
CA GLY A 221 -8.31 13.48 15.18
C GLY A 221 -7.14 13.12 16.10
N PRO A 222 -7.22 13.53 17.37
CA PRO A 222 -6.27 13.18 18.41
C PRO A 222 -6.21 11.67 18.65
#